data_bbd3a8fbe4a91dbcd66cdbbf19ec4c44
#
_entry.id   bbd3a8fbe4a91dbcd66cdbbf19ec4c44
#
_cell.length_a   1.000
_cell.length_b   1.000
_cell.length_c   1.000
_cell.angle_alpha   90.00
_cell.angle_beta   90.00
_cell.angle_gamma   90.00
#
_symmetry.space_group_name_H-M   'P 1'
#
loop_
_entity.id
_entity.type
_entity.pdbx_description
1 polymer ?
#
loop_
_entity_poly.entity_id
_entity_poly.type
_entity_poly.pdbx_seq_one_letter_code
_entity_poly.pdbx_strand_id
1 'polypeptide(L)'
;MEFNFASRLDSFEEGIFATLNYKKNELVKAGRKVYNMSVGTPDFKPAQHIMDAVSEAASKPENYKYALADLPELLDAVSNHYAERYGVKGIRHEEIMSIYGSQEGMAHIAMAICDPGDVVLVPNPGYPVFTAGPFLCGAKVETYDLHPENNFLIEFDKIPEEQARRAKMMIVSYPLNPVCVTAPDSFYEELITFAKKYNIIILHDNAYSDIIYGGRVGKSFLSFRGARDVGVEFYSLSKSYNYTGARMSFVVGNQAVIDKFKNVRSQIDYGIFL
;
A
#
# COMPACT_ATOMS: atom_id res chain seq x y z
N MET A 1 -13.78 22.68 -30.69
CA MET A 1 -12.81 21.58 -30.76
C MET A 1 -13.25 20.56 -29.74
N GLU A 2 -13.54 19.32 -30.14
CA GLU A 2 -13.90 18.23 -29.21
C GLU A 2 -12.64 17.42 -28.95
N PHE A 3 -12.38 17.11 -27.67
CA PHE A 3 -11.24 16.27 -27.25
C PHE A 3 -11.75 14.87 -26.96
N ASN A 4 -11.11 13.87 -27.52
CA ASN A 4 -11.34 12.46 -27.17
C ASN A 4 -10.33 12.04 -26.11
N PHE A 5 -10.82 11.57 -24.98
CA PHE A 5 -10.00 11.06 -23.88
C PHE A 5 -9.95 9.54 -23.87
N ALA A 6 -9.05 8.99 -23.04
CA ALA A 6 -8.93 7.55 -22.90
C ALA A 6 -10.21 6.96 -22.26
N SER A 7 -10.86 6.04 -22.95
CA SER A 7 -12.14 5.41 -22.52
C SER A 7 -12.05 4.72 -21.15
N ARG A 8 -10.85 4.30 -20.73
CA ARG A 8 -10.63 3.75 -19.38
C ARG A 8 -11.01 4.72 -18.27
N LEU A 9 -11.05 6.05 -18.55
CA LEU A 9 -11.41 7.06 -17.56
C LEU A 9 -12.93 7.18 -17.36
N ASP A 10 -13.74 6.67 -18.28
CA ASP A 10 -15.21 6.74 -18.23
C ASP A 10 -15.79 5.94 -17.05
N SER A 11 -15.02 4.97 -16.54
CA SER A 11 -15.39 4.17 -15.37
C SER A 11 -14.96 4.77 -14.03
N PHE A 12 -14.21 5.86 -14.02
CA PHE A 12 -13.84 6.56 -12.80
C PHE A 12 -14.80 7.72 -12.54
N GLU A 13 -15.53 7.60 -11.45
CA GLU A 13 -16.30 8.73 -10.91
C GLU A 13 -15.35 9.71 -10.18
N GLU A 14 -15.82 10.93 -9.95
CA GLU A 14 -15.11 11.88 -9.10
C GLU A 14 -14.84 11.25 -7.74
N GLY A 15 -13.58 11.33 -7.29
CA GLY A 15 -13.15 10.64 -6.07
C GLY A 15 -14.02 11.01 -4.87
N ILE A 16 -14.51 10.00 -4.15
CA ILE A 16 -15.44 10.16 -3.01
C ILE A 16 -14.98 11.20 -1.99
N PHE A 17 -13.68 11.33 -1.77
CA PHE A 17 -13.12 12.32 -0.84
C PHE A 17 -13.30 13.76 -1.33
N ALA A 18 -13.22 14.01 -2.64
CA ALA A 18 -13.48 15.32 -3.23
C ALA A 18 -14.95 15.70 -3.04
N THR A 19 -15.86 14.79 -3.35
CA THR A 19 -17.31 14.95 -3.17
C THR A 19 -17.67 15.22 -1.71
N LEU A 20 -17.12 14.46 -0.77
CA LEU A 20 -17.35 14.66 0.67
C LEU A 20 -16.80 15.99 1.17
N ASN A 21 -15.63 16.40 0.70
CA ASN A 21 -15.04 17.68 1.05
C ASN A 21 -15.88 18.86 0.50
N TYR A 22 -16.37 18.74 -0.72
CA TYR A 22 -17.29 19.72 -1.31
C TYR A 22 -18.56 19.87 -0.44
N LYS A 23 -19.25 18.76 -0.14
CA LYS A 23 -20.45 18.78 0.72
C LYS A 23 -20.20 19.37 2.11
N LYS A 24 -19.06 19.01 2.73
CA LYS A 24 -18.64 19.59 4.01
C LYS A 24 -18.53 21.11 3.90
N ASN A 25 -17.84 21.61 2.88
CA ASN A 25 -17.62 23.03 2.69
C ASN A 25 -18.92 23.81 2.48
N GLU A 26 -19.88 23.25 1.70
CA GLU A 26 -21.21 23.84 1.52
C GLU A 26 -21.99 23.94 2.85
N LEU A 27 -21.94 22.88 3.67
CA LEU A 27 -22.60 22.90 4.99
C LEU A 27 -21.98 23.94 5.93
N VAL A 28 -20.65 24.06 5.94
CA VAL A 28 -19.93 25.06 6.74
C VAL A 28 -20.29 26.49 6.27
N LYS A 29 -20.31 26.74 4.95
CA LYS A 29 -20.73 28.02 4.38
C LYS A 29 -22.17 28.37 4.76
N ALA A 30 -23.05 27.37 4.86
CA ALA A 30 -24.43 27.55 5.34
C ALA A 30 -24.53 27.73 6.86
N GLY A 31 -23.43 27.94 7.58
CA GLY A 31 -23.41 28.19 9.03
C GLY A 31 -23.63 26.92 9.88
N ARG A 32 -23.61 25.73 9.30
CA ARG A 32 -23.79 24.47 10.05
C ARG A 32 -22.49 24.02 10.70
N LYS A 33 -22.57 23.54 11.94
CA LYS A 33 -21.45 22.84 12.58
C LYS A 33 -21.29 21.45 11.98
N VAL A 34 -20.13 21.17 11.41
CA VAL A 34 -19.83 19.90 10.77
C VAL A 34 -18.67 19.21 11.49
N TYR A 35 -18.88 17.97 11.89
CA TYR A 35 -17.82 17.07 12.35
C TYR A 35 -17.38 16.22 11.17
N ASN A 36 -16.14 16.44 10.68
CA ASN A 36 -15.62 15.73 9.55
C ASN A 36 -14.95 14.43 9.99
N MET A 37 -15.55 13.29 9.66
CA MET A 37 -15.04 11.95 9.92
C MET A 37 -14.81 11.16 8.61
N SER A 38 -14.72 11.86 7.48
CA SER A 38 -14.63 11.22 6.16
C SER A 38 -13.21 10.83 5.75
N VAL A 39 -12.20 11.45 6.34
CA VAL A 39 -10.79 11.19 5.99
C VAL A 39 -10.03 10.75 7.23
N GLY A 40 -9.46 9.55 7.18
CA GLY A 40 -8.66 8.96 8.28
C GLY A 40 -7.26 9.56 8.39
N THR A 41 -7.13 10.89 8.36
CA THR A 41 -5.86 11.56 8.66
C THR A 41 -5.69 11.61 10.18
N PRO A 42 -4.56 11.16 10.73
CA PRO A 42 -4.24 11.36 12.13
C PRO A 42 -4.30 12.85 12.49
N ASP A 43 -4.94 13.17 13.61
CA ASP A 43 -5.10 14.55 14.12
C ASP A 43 -3.99 14.99 15.07
N PHE A 44 -3.14 14.05 15.49
CA PHE A 44 -1.91 14.35 16.22
C PHE A 44 -0.84 14.90 15.29
N LYS A 45 -0.02 15.79 15.84
CA LYS A 45 1.16 16.29 15.11
C LYS A 45 2.24 15.20 15.03
N PRO A 46 3.07 15.21 13.98
CA PRO A 46 4.31 14.43 14.00
C PRO A 46 5.15 14.79 15.24
N ALA A 47 5.93 13.83 15.74
CA ALA A 47 6.80 14.08 16.87
C ALA A 47 7.83 15.19 16.56
N GLN A 48 8.18 16.02 17.55
CA GLN A 48 9.02 17.20 17.33
C GLN A 48 10.38 16.85 16.70
N HIS A 49 11.01 15.76 17.13
CA HIS A 49 12.31 15.33 16.59
C HIS A 49 12.24 14.97 15.09
N ILE A 50 11.07 14.51 14.59
CA ILE A 50 10.86 14.26 13.15
C ILE A 50 10.83 15.59 12.40
N MET A 51 10.10 16.56 12.94
CA MET A 51 9.97 17.89 12.33
C MET A 51 11.31 18.63 12.31
N ASP A 52 12.09 18.49 13.38
CA ASP A 52 13.42 19.10 13.49
C ASP A 52 14.38 18.48 12.46
N ALA A 53 14.42 17.15 12.33
CA ALA A 53 15.24 16.45 11.35
C ALA A 53 14.89 16.83 9.91
N VAL A 54 13.60 16.94 9.59
CA VAL A 54 13.16 17.38 8.25
C VAL A 54 13.56 18.84 8.00
N SER A 55 13.39 19.72 8.98
CA SER A 55 13.79 21.13 8.85
C SER A 55 15.29 21.26 8.64
N GLU A 56 16.10 20.50 9.39
CA GLU A 56 17.55 20.46 9.21
C GLU A 56 17.91 19.96 7.82
N ALA A 57 17.35 18.82 7.38
CA ALA A 57 17.62 18.27 6.06
C ALA A 57 17.22 19.22 4.93
N ALA A 58 16.06 19.89 5.06
CA ALA A 58 15.59 20.86 4.07
C ALA A 58 16.45 22.14 4.00
N SER A 59 17.23 22.45 5.03
CA SER A 59 18.16 23.59 5.02
C SER A 59 19.48 23.32 4.29
N LYS A 60 19.76 22.07 3.92
CA LYS A 60 21.02 21.64 3.29
C LYS A 60 20.89 21.67 1.76
N PRO A 61 21.63 22.55 1.05
CA PRO A 61 21.54 22.65 -0.43
C PRO A 61 21.88 21.35 -1.16
N GLU A 62 22.75 20.53 -0.61
CA GLU A 62 23.15 19.24 -1.16
C GLU A 62 22.00 18.22 -1.30
N ASN A 63 20.90 18.40 -0.57
CA ASN A 63 19.73 17.54 -0.63
C ASN A 63 18.77 17.90 -1.79
N TYR A 64 19.04 19.03 -2.50
CA TYR A 64 18.20 19.51 -3.61
C TYR A 64 18.68 19.02 -4.98
N LYS A 65 19.13 17.80 -5.05
CA LYS A 65 19.52 17.12 -6.29
C LYS A 65 18.57 15.96 -6.59
N TYR A 66 18.62 15.45 -7.79
CA TYR A 66 17.84 14.25 -8.12
C TYR A 66 18.25 13.07 -7.27
N ALA A 67 17.27 12.43 -6.64
CA ALA A 67 17.44 11.17 -5.91
C ALA A 67 17.40 10.01 -6.89
N LEU A 68 18.54 9.68 -7.51
CA LEU A 68 18.63 8.57 -8.46
C LEU A 68 18.61 7.19 -7.79
N ALA A 69 18.82 7.15 -6.47
CA ALA A 69 18.74 5.97 -5.62
C ALA A 69 18.38 6.40 -4.20
N ASP A 70 17.80 5.50 -3.45
CA ASP A 70 17.57 5.69 -2.00
C ASP A 70 18.91 5.78 -1.26
N LEU A 71 18.97 6.60 -0.21
CA LEU A 71 20.13 6.72 0.65
C LEU A 71 20.37 5.38 1.40
N PRO A 72 21.62 4.89 1.48
CA PRO A 72 21.93 3.68 2.24
C PRO A 72 21.46 3.75 3.69
N GLU A 73 21.61 4.90 4.35
CA GLU A 73 21.16 5.13 5.72
C GLU A 73 19.64 4.99 5.88
N LEU A 74 18.88 5.38 4.87
CA LEU A 74 17.43 5.20 4.84
C LEU A 74 17.07 3.71 4.72
N LEU A 75 17.75 2.98 3.83
CA LEU A 75 17.54 1.55 3.65
C LEU A 75 17.92 0.75 4.90
N ASP A 76 19.02 1.13 5.57
CA ASP A 76 19.42 0.58 6.88
C ASP A 76 18.34 0.85 7.94
N ALA A 77 17.81 2.06 8.01
CA ALA A 77 16.75 2.42 8.96
C ALA A 77 15.49 1.59 8.74
N VAL A 78 15.08 1.34 7.48
CA VAL A 78 13.94 0.49 7.15
C VAL A 78 14.22 -0.96 7.55
N SER A 79 15.39 -1.51 7.21
CA SER A 79 15.78 -2.87 7.58
C SER A 79 15.78 -3.07 9.11
N ASN A 80 16.35 -2.11 9.85
CA ASN A 80 16.37 -2.12 11.31
C ASN A 80 14.95 -2.01 11.90
N HIS A 81 14.10 -1.15 11.36
CA HIS A 81 12.71 -1.06 11.79
C HIS A 81 11.98 -2.40 11.67
N TYR A 82 12.13 -3.10 10.55
CA TYR A 82 11.53 -4.43 10.35
C TYR A 82 12.10 -5.47 11.32
N ALA A 83 13.41 -5.41 11.60
CA ALA A 83 14.05 -6.32 12.54
C ALA A 83 13.56 -6.10 13.98
N GLU A 84 13.48 -4.85 14.42
CA GLU A 84 13.09 -4.48 15.79
C GLU A 84 11.58 -4.62 16.01
N ARG A 85 10.78 -4.16 15.06
CA ARG A 85 9.32 -4.09 15.20
C ARG A 85 8.63 -5.41 14.93
N TYR A 86 9.10 -6.16 13.93
CA TYR A 86 8.45 -7.38 13.44
C TYR A 86 9.31 -8.63 13.54
N GLY A 87 10.56 -8.53 13.99
CA GLY A 87 11.50 -9.65 14.04
C GLY A 87 11.99 -10.12 12.67
N VAL A 88 11.76 -9.34 11.60
CA VAL A 88 12.17 -9.66 10.24
C VAL A 88 13.60 -9.26 10.01
N LYS A 89 14.52 -10.21 10.11
CA LYS A 89 15.98 -9.97 9.97
C LYS A 89 16.48 -10.23 8.55
N GLY A 90 17.61 -9.60 8.22
CA GLY A 90 18.34 -9.84 6.99
C GLY A 90 17.59 -9.36 5.73
N ILE A 91 16.85 -8.25 5.84
CA ILE A 91 16.35 -7.52 4.68
C ILE A 91 17.53 -6.75 4.09
N ARG A 92 17.81 -6.98 2.81
CA ARG A 92 18.92 -6.34 2.08
C ARG A 92 18.41 -5.05 1.40
N HIS A 93 19.31 -4.16 1.03
CA HIS A 93 18.97 -2.90 0.36
C HIS A 93 18.23 -3.13 -0.97
N GLU A 94 18.55 -4.19 -1.69
CA GLU A 94 17.87 -4.57 -2.94
C GLU A 94 16.41 -4.99 -2.73
N GLU A 95 16.07 -5.40 -1.50
CA GLU A 95 14.73 -5.80 -1.09
C GLU A 95 13.89 -4.63 -0.55
N ILE A 96 14.35 -3.39 -0.71
CA ILE A 96 13.69 -2.17 -0.24
C ILE A 96 13.63 -1.13 -1.35
N MET A 97 12.52 -0.37 -1.39
CA MET A 97 12.36 0.78 -2.25
C MET A 97 11.45 1.81 -1.59
N SER A 98 11.85 3.08 -1.57
CA SER A 98 10.99 4.19 -1.14
C SER A 98 9.97 4.57 -2.23
N ILE A 99 8.80 5.05 -1.83
CA ILE A 99 7.71 5.46 -2.71
C ILE A 99 6.96 6.67 -2.16
N TYR A 100 6.27 7.42 -3.02
CA TYR A 100 5.46 8.60 -2.68
C TYR A 100 4.12 8.25 -1.98
N GLY A 101 4.19 7.42 -0.96
CA GLY A 101 3.04 6.85 -0.26
C GLY A 101 2.53 5.56 -0.92
N SER A 102 1.93 4.68 -0.10
CA SER A 102 1.50 3.36 -0.56
C SER A 102 0.49 3.41 -1.71
N GLN A 103 -0.36 4.45 -1.76
CA GLN A 103 -1.33 4.60 -2.84
C GLN A 103 -0.67 4.76 -4.21
N GLU A 104 0.37 5.59 -4.32
CA GLU A 104 1.12 5.76 -5.56
C GLU A 104 1.85 4.47 -5.93
N GLY A 105 2.53 3.87 -4.96
CA GLY A 105 3.24 2.61 -5.18
C GLY A 105 2.34 1.48 -5.67
N MET A 106 1.16 1.32 -5.06
CA MET A 106 0.17 0.31 -5.47
C MET A 106 -0.44 0.59 -6.85
N ALA A 107 -0.60 1.87 -7.21
CA ALA A 107 -1.08 2.21 -8.54
C ALA A 107 -0.08 1.84 -9.63
N HIS A 108 1.22 2.00 -9.37
CA HIS A 108 2.26 1.80 -10.38
C HIS A 108 2.87 0.40 -10.40
N ILE A 109 2.91 -0.32 -9.27
CA ILE A 109 3.53 -1.66 -9.22
C ILE A 109 2.81 -2.66 -10.14
N ALA A 110 1.51 -2.46 -10.37
CA ALA A 110 0.75 -3.28 -11.29
C ALA A 110 1.32 -3.24 -12.72
N MET A 111 1.90 -2.10 -13.14
CA MET A 111 2.56 -1.95 -14.44
C MET A 111 3.85 -2.79 -14.56
N ALA A 112 4.47 -3.14 -13.41
CA ALA A 112 5.65 -3.99 -13.39
C ALA A 112 5.32 -5.49 -13.39
N ILE A 113 4.09 -5.84 -12.99
CA ILE A 113 3.68 -7.22 -12.75
C ILE A 113 2.72 -7.70 -13.86
N CYS A 114 1.79 -6.85 -14.30
CA CYS A 114 0.66 -7.25 -15.14
C CYS A 114 0.76 -6.68 -16.55
N ASP A 115 0.44 -7.52 -17.53
CA ASP A 115 0.11 -7.11 -18.88
C ASP A 115 -1.40 -6.82 -19.02
N PRO A 116 -1.84 -6.06 -20.03
CA PRO A 116 -3.27 -5.88 -20.30
C PRO A 116 -4.01 -7.21 -20.42
N GLY A 117 -5.07 -7.39 -19.62
CA GLY A 117 -5.88 -8.60 -19.58
C GLY A 117 -5.48 -9.63 -18.51
N ASP A 118 -4.32 -9.50 -17.86
CA ASP A 118 -3.96 -10.30 -16.69
C ASP A 118 -4.96 -10.08 -15.54
N VAL A 119 -5.19 -11.12 -14.73
CA VAL A 119 -6.15 -11.06 -13.62
C VAL A 119 -5.47 -10.64 -12.34
N VAL A 120 -6.09 -9.71 -11.62
CA VAL A 120 -5.68 -9.28 -10.28
C VAL A 120 -6.82 -9.50 -9.29
N LEU A 121 -6.54 -10.23 -8.21
CA LEU A 121 -7.48 -10.44 -7.12
C LEU A 121 -7.40 -9.31 -6.10
N VAL A 122 -8.55 -8.72 -5.76
CA VAL A 122 -8.64 -7.63 -4.79
C VAL A 122 -9.75 -7.87 -3.77
N PRO A 123 -9.63 -7.36 -2.53
CA PRO A 123 -10.65 -7.54 -1.50
C PRO A 123 -11.91 -6.73 -1.80
N ASN A 124 -13.06 -7.29 -1.45
CA ASN A 124 -14.35 -6.61 -1.41
C ASN A 124 -15.05 -6.85 -0.05
N PRO A 125 -15.18 -5.82 0.82
CA PRO A 125 -14.77 -4.42 0.61
C PRO A 125 -13.25 -4.24 0.65
N GLY A 126 -12.75 -3.17 0.00
CA GLY A 126 -11.34 -2.83 -0.05
C GLY A 126 -11.08 -1.34 -0.26
N TYR A 127 -9.81 -0.94 -0.18
CA TYR A 127 -9.42 0.44 -0.41
C TYR A 127 -9.41 0.74 -1.93
N PRO A 128 -9.89 1.91 -2.38
CA PRO A 128 -10.12 2.18 -3.81
C PRO A 128 -8.92 1.96 -4.73
N VAL A 129 -7.69 2.21 -4.28
CA VAL A 129 -6.48 2.02 -5.10
C VAL A 129 -6.23 0.56 -5.47
N PHE A 130 -6.73 -0.39 -4.67
CA PHE A 130 -6.58 -1.82 -4.96
C PHE A 130 -7.22 -2.21 -6.28
N THR A 131 -8.32 -1.54 -6.63
CA THR A 131 -8.98 -1.71 -7.92
C THR A 131 -8.40 -0.77 -8.99
N ALA A 132 -8.21 0.50 -8.64
CA ALA A 132 -7.82 1.54 -9.60
C ALA A 132 -6.42 1.30 -10.20
N GLY A 133 -5.44 0.88 -9.40
CA GLY A 133 -4.07 0.63 -9.87
C GLY A 133 -4.01 -0.43 -10.98
N PRO A 134 -4.47 -1.67 -10.72
CA PRO A 134 -4.54 -2.71 -11.74
C PRO A 134 -5.36 -2.33 -12.96
N PHE A 135 -6.50 -1.67 -12.77
CA PHE A 135 -7.34 -1.24 -13.87
C PHE A 135 -6.65 -0.24 -14.80
N LEU A 136 -5.90 0.71 -14.24
CA LEU A 136 -5.16 1.71 -15.03
C LEU A 136 -4.09 1.11 -15.93
N CYS A 137 -3.49 -0.03 -15.55
CA CYS A 137 -2.54 -0.74 -16.43
C CYS A 137 -3.21 -1.72 -17.40
N GLY A 138 -4.54 -1.80 -17.41
CA GLY A 138 -5.31 -2.66 -18.30
C GLY A 138 -5.54 -4.08 -17.78
N ALA A 139 -5.19 -4.37 -16.54
CA ALA A 139 -5.48 -5.66 -15.92
C ALA A 139 -6.98 -5.81 -15.64
N LYS A 140 -7.44 -7.05 -15.61
CA LYS A 140 -8.80 -7.43 -15.20
C LYS A 140 -8.83 -7.57 -13.68
N VAL A 141 -9.68 -6.77 -13.04
CA VAL A 141 -9.87 -6.83 -11.60
C VAL A 141 -11.00 -7.82 -11.30
N GLU A 142 -10.69 -8.84 -10.51
CA GLU A 142 -11.64 -9.79 -9.96
C GLU A 142 -11.61 -9.72 -8.43
N THR A 143 -12.78 -9.74 -7.79
CA THR A 143 -12.87 -9.59 -6.33
C THR A 143 -12.90 -10.95 -5.64
N TYR A 144 -12.40 -10.97 -4.41
CA TYR A 144 -12.75 -11.96 -3.41
C TYR A 144 -13.52 -11.26 -2.29
N ASP A 145 -14.68 -11.82 -1.92
CA ASP A 145 -15.55 -11.20 -0.94
C ASP A 145 -15.13 -11.53 0.49
N LEU A 146 -15.20 -10.54 1.35
CA LEU A 146 -14.91 -10.64 2.78
C LEU A 146 -16.21 -10.52 3.56
N HIS A 147 -16.54 -11.53 4.37
CA HIS A 147 -17.81 -11.63 5.06
C HIS A 147 -17.66 -11.45 6.57
N PRO A 148 -18.60 -10.76 7.25
CA PRO A 148 -18.60 -10.61 8.70
C PRO A 148 -18.60 -11.94 9.44
N GLU A 149 -19.27 -12.95 8.89
CA GLU A 149 -19.41 -14.30 9.45
C GLU A 149 -18.05 -14.99 9.65
N ASN A 150 -17.06 -14.64 8.79
CA ASN A 150 -15.67 -15.10 8.91
C ASN A 150 -14.72 -13.99 9.39
N ASN A 151 -15.22 -13.04 10.19
CA ASN A 151 -14.44 -11.91 10.67
C ASN A 151 -13.68 -11.17 9.54
N PHE A 152 -14.25 -11.09 8.35
CA PHE A 152 -13.63 -10.50 7.16
C PHE A 152 -12.25 -11.09 6.80
N LEU A 153 -11.98 -12.32 7.18
CA LEU A 153 -10.81 -13.05 6.70
C LEU A 153 -11.08 -13.66 5.33
N ILE A 154 -10.03 -13.81 4.54
CA ILE A 154 -10.13 -14.46 3.23
C ILE A 154 -10.42 -15.95 3.44
N GLU A 155 -11.42 -16.47 2.73
CA GLU A 155 -11.73 -17.89 2.66
C GLU A 155 -11.10 -18.44 1.36
N PHE A 156 -9.85 -18.89 1.43
CA PHE A 156 -9.09 -19.32 0.25
C PHE A 156 -9.73 -20.45 -0.52
N ASP A 157 -10.48 -21.32 0.14
CA ASP A 157 -11.24 -22.43 -0.44
C ASP A 157 -12.50 -21.98 -1.19
N LYS A 158 -12.97 -20.75 -0.93
CA LYS A 158 -14.10 -20.11 -1.62
C LYS A 158 -13.67 -19.39 -2.90
N ILE A 159 -12.39 -19.09 -3.07
CA ILE A 159 -11.89 -18.51 -4.32
C ILE A 159 -11.97 -19.59 -5.41
N PRO A 160 -12.74 -19.38 -6.50
CA PRO A 160 -12.83 -20.38 -7.56
C PRO A 160 -11.47 -20.74 -8.13
N GLU A 161 -11.21 -22.03 -8.30
CA GLU A 161 -9.91 -22.51 -8.77
C GLU A 161 -9.53 -21.92 -10.13
N GLU A 162 -10.49 -21.72 -11.03
CA GLU A 162 -10.25 -21.08 -12.32
C GLU A 162 -9.78 -19.64 -12.14
N GLN A 163 -10.39 -18.89 -11.23
CA GLN A 163 -10.01 -17.53 -10.91
C GLN A 163 -8.59 -17.50 -10.32
N ALA A 164 -8.28 -18.38 -9.36
CA ALA A 164 -6.96 -18.49 -8.76
C ALA A 164 -5.87 -18.85 -9.79
N ARG A 165 -6.16 -19.73 -10.73
CA ARG A 165 -5.20 -20.13 -11.78
C ARG A 165 -4.91 -19.02 -12.80
N ARG A 166 -5.85 -18.08 -12.99
CA ARG A 166 -5.69 -16.95 -13.90
C ARG A 166 -5.07 -15.74 -13.22
N ALA A 167 -5.11 -15.69 -11.89
CA ALA A 167 -4.60 -14.57 -11.13
C ALA A 167 -3.07 -14.50 -11.19
N LYS A 168 -2.53 -13.35 -11.54
CA LYS A 168 -1.10 -13.06 -11.55
C LYS A 168 -0.66 -12.35 -10.28
N MET A 169 -1.57 -11.58 -9.69
CA MET A 169 -1.33 -10.76 -8.50
C MET A 169 -2.55 -10.80 -7.58
N MET A 170 -2.33 -10.72 -6.29
CA MET A 170 -3.37 -10.60 -5.27
C MET A 170 -2.99 -9.51 -4.27
N ILE A 171 -3.91 -8.58 -4.04
CA ILE A 171 -3.73 -7.51 -3.05
C ILE A 171 -4.42 -7.91 -1.76
N VAL A 172 -3.69 -7.88 -0.65
CA VAL A 172 -4.15 -8.27 0.69
C VAL A 172 -3.80 -7.15 1.68
N SER A 173 -4.65 -6.90 2.66
CA SER A 173 -4.39 -5.89 3.69
C SER A 173 -4.95 -6.34 5.03
N TYR A 174 -4.09 -6.40 6.06
CA TYR A 174 -4.50 -6.63 7.45
C TYR A 174 -3.56 -5.90 8.40
N PRO A 175 -4.06 -4.93 9.22
CA PRO A 175 -5.47 -4.53 9.33
C PRO A 175 -6.00 -3.84 8.07
N LEU A 176 -7.20 -4.24 7.64
CA LEU A 176 -7.81 -3.78 6.38
C LEU A 176 -8.66 -2.52 6.56
N ASN A 177 -8.44 -1.51 5.75
CA ASN A 177 -9.39 -0.42 5.55
C ASN A 177 -10.43 -0.85 4.47
N PRO A 178 -11.77 -0.90 4.74
CA PRO A 178 -12.44 -0.20 5.86
C PRO A 178 -12.78 -1.05 7.09
N VAL A 179 -12.57 -2.36 7.09
CA VAL A 179 -13.15 -3.26 8.11
C VAL A 179 -12.33 -3.35 9.40
N CYS A 180 -11.09 -2.88 9.41
CA CYS A 180 -10.23 -2.74 10.59
C CYS A 180 -9.95 -4.05 11.37
N VAL A 181 -10.03 -5.21 10.74
CA VAL A 181 -9.71 -6.50 11.37
C VAL A 181 -8.25 -6.86 11.20
N THR A 182 -7.72 -7.63 12.16
CA THR A 182 -6.38 -8.23 12.11
C THR A 182 -6.48 -9.68 11.72
N ALA A 183 -5.47 -10.21 11.03
CA ALA A 183 -5.40 -11.64 10.71
C ALA A 183 -4.56 -12.42 11.74
N PRO A 184 -4.92 -13.70 12.06
CA PRO A 184 -4.09 -14.59 12.83
C PRO A 184 -2.89 -15.11 12.03
N ASP A 185 -1.94 -15.77 12.71
CA ASP A 185 -0.72 -16.29 12.07
C ASP A 185 -1.03 -17.35 11.00
N SER A 186 -1.98 -18.25 11.29
CA SER A 186 -2.41 -19.28 10.35
C SER A 186 -2.91 -18.73 9.02
N PHE A 187 -3.53 -17.55 9.04
CA PHE A 187 -3.95 -16.87 7.83
C PHE A 187 -2.77 -16.57 6.88
N TYR A 188 -1.67 -16.06 7.42
CA TYR A 188 -0.50 -15.73 6.59
C TYR A 188 0.19 -16.99 6.05
N GLU A 189 0.18 -18.09 6.81
CA GLU A 189 0.69 -19.40 6.36
C GLU A 189 -0.16 -19.95 5.20
N GLU A 190 -1.49 -19.83 5.32
CA GLU A 190 -2.42 -20.20 4.24
C GLU A 190 -2.26 -19.32 3.02
N LEU A 191 -2.13 -18.00 3.19
CA LEU A 191 -1.90 -17.04 2.11
C LEU A 191 -0.64 -17.39 1.31
N ILE A 192 0.47 -17.69 2.00
CA ILE A 192 1.73 -18.07 1.35
C ILE A 192 1.58 -19.40 0.61
N THR A 193 0.88 -20.37 1.20
CA THR A 193 0.60 -21.66 0.58
C THR A 193 -0.24 -21.49 -0.68
N PHE A 194 -1.30 -20.68 -0.61
CA PHE A 194 -2.17 -20.35 -1.73
C PHE A 194 -1.38 -19.66 -2.85
N ALA A 195 -0.57 -18.65 -2.51
CA ALA A 195 0.26 -17.93 -3.46
C ALA A 195 1.24 -18.87 -4.19
N LYS A 196 1.91 -19.76 -3.47
CA LYS A 196 2.83 -20.77 -4.06
C LYS A 196 2.10 -21.76 -4.95
N LYS A 197 0.92 -22.24 -4.53
CA LYS A 197 0.11 -23.21 -5.29
C LYS A 197 -0.28 -22.68 -6.67
N TYR A 198 -0.65 -21.41 -6.75
CA TYR A 198 -1.18 -20.79 -7.96
C TYR A 198 -0.20 -19.85 -8.66
N ASN A 199 1.01 -19.69 -8.13
CA ASN A 199 2.06 -18.79 -8.62
C ASN A 199 1.58 -17.32 -8.68
N ILE A 200 0.95 -16.85 -7.60
CA ILE A 200 0.40 -15.51 -7.46
C ILE A 200 1.37 -14.62 -6.69
N ILE A 201 1.61 -13.40 -7.17
CA ILE A 201 2.41 -12.40 -6.46
C ILE A 201 1.50 -11.70 -5.45
N ILE A 202 1.90 -11.69 -4.18
CA ILE A 202 1.17 -11.03 -3.09
C ILE A 202 1.68 -9.59 -2.92
N LEU A 203 0.74 -8.63 -2.94
CA LEU A 203 0.96 -7.27 -2.46
C LEU A 203 0.24 -7.11 -1.12
N HIS A 204 0.98 -7.04 -0.03
CA HIS A 204 0.41 -6.84 1.30
C HIS A 204 0.46 -5.36 1.71
N ASP A 205 -0.71 -4.73 1.90
CA ASP A 205 -0.79 -3.36 2.44
C ASP A 205 -0.77 -3.39 3.96
N ASN A 206 0.31 -2.88 4.55
CA ASN A 206 0.54 -2.84 6.00
C ASN A 206 0.54 -1.39 6.53
N ALA A 207 -0.51 -0.65 6.23
CA ALA A 207 -0.60 0.75 6.67
C ALA A 207 -0.98 0.93 8.15
N TYR A 208 -1.55 -0.10 8.80
CA TYR A 208 -2.20 0.06 10.11
C TYR A 208 -1.69 -0.89 11.21
N SER A 209 -0.62 -1.64 10.99
CA SER A 209 -0.09 -2.58 11.99
C SER A 209 0.36 -1.94 13.29
N ASP A 210 0.68 -0.64 13.27
CA ASP A 210 1.06 0.10 14.47
C ASP A 210 -0.14 0.70 15.22
N ILE A 211 -1.34 0.63 14.64
CA ILE A 211 -2.57 1.18 15.24
C ILE A 211 -3.51 0.03 15.59
N ILE A 212 -3.11 -0.77 16.58
CA ILE A 212 -3.88 -1.90 17.08
C ILE A 212 -4.08 -1.73 18.58
N TYR A 213 -5.33 -1.89 19.04
CA TYR A 213 -5.72 -1.66 20.42
C TYR A 213 -5.77 -2.95 21.24
N GLY A 214 -5.86 -2.81 22.58
CA GLY A 214 -6.03 -3.93 23.50
C GLY A 214 -4.76 -4.72 23.76
N GLY A 215 -3.58 -4.08 23.70
CA GLY A 215 -2.30 -4.73 24.01
C GLY A 215 -1.80 -5.73 22.97
N ARG A 216 -2.49 -5.82 21.83
CA ARG A 216 -2.06 -6.66 20.70
C ARG A 216 -0.96 -5.95 19.90
N VAL A 217 -0.07 -6.73 19.30
CA VAL A 217 1.00 -6.23 18.43
C VAL A 217 0.66 -6.57 16.98
N GLY A 218 0.80 -5.57 16.10
CA GLY A 218 0.65 -5.78 14.68
C GLY A 218 1.78 -6.63 14.11
N LYS A 219 1.51 -7.27 12.99
CA LYS A 219 2.44 -8.16 12.33
C LYS A 219 2.75 -7.69 10.93
N SER A 220 3.94 -8.04 10.47
CA SER A 220 4.32 -7.94 9.07
C SER A 220 4.06 -9.28 8.38
N PHE A 221 3.52 -9.23 7.16
CA PHE A 221 3.46 -10.41 6.28
C PHE A 221 4.87 -11.03 6.10
N LEU A 222 5.91 -10.20 6.04
CA LEU A 222 7.29 -10.65 5.84
C LEU A 222 7.87 -11.42 7.02
N SER A 223 7.21 -11.42 8.20
CA SER A 223 7.64 -12.23 9.35
C SER A 223 7.33 -13.73 9.19
N PHE A 224 6.55 -14.10 8.19
CA PHE A 224 6.19 -15.50 7.93
C PHE A 224 7.12 -16.15 6.92
N ARG A 225 7.47 -17.43 7.20
CA ARG A 225 8.40 -18.19 6.36
C ARG A 225 7.88 -18.33 4.92
N GLY A 226 8.65 -17.85 3.97
CA GLY A 226 8.31 -17.92 2.55
C GLY A 226 7.54 -16.73 2.01
N ALA A 227 7.22 -15.73 2.84
CA ALA A 227 6.56 -14.51 2.40
C ALA A 227 7.39 -13.75 1.35
N ARG A 228 8.70 -13.61 1.59
CA ARG A 228 9.62 -12.96 0.63
C ARG A 228 9.80 -13.74 -0.68
N ASP A 229 9.44 -15.04 -0.71
CA ASP A 229 9.44 -15.81 -1.95
C ASP A 229 8.28 -15.42 -2.87
N VAL A 230 7.15 -14.99 -2.29
CA VAL A 230 5.88 -14.82 -3.02
C VAL A 230 5.38 -13.39 -3.13
N GLY A 231 6.01 -12.40 -2.45
CA GLY A 231 5.45 -11.06 -2.53
C GLY A 231 6.25 -9.97 -1.84
N VAL A 232 5.60 -8.81 -1.76
CA VAL A 232 6.10 -7.60 -1.13
C VAL A 232 5.08 -7.01 -0.17
N GLU A 233 5.56 -6.22 0.79
CA GLU A 233 4.76 -5.47 1.74
C GLU A 233 4.94 -3.98 1.54
N PHE A 234 3.83 -3.23 1.61
CA PHE A 234 3.81 -1.78 1.62
C PHE A 234 3.70 -1.28 3.06
N TYR A 235 4.68 -0.53 3.51
CA TYR A 235 4.69 0.09 4.83
C TYR A 235 4.67 1.62 4.71
N SER A 236 3.80 2.28 5.48
CA SER A 236 3.57 3.72 5.36
C SER A 236 3.86 4.47 6.66
N LEU A 237 4.61 5.57 6.56
CA LEU A 237 4.81 6.50 7.68
C LEU A 237 3.57 7.37 7.96
N SER A 238 2.60 7.38 7.05
CA SER A 238 1.41 8.24 7.12
C SER A 238 0.61 8.04 8.41
N LYS A 239 0.46 6.80 8.87
CA LYS A 239 -0.38 6.46 10.03
C LYS A 239 0.46 6.25 11.28
N SER A 240 1.55 5.51 11.18
CA SER A 240 2.43 5.17 12.32
C SER A 240 3.12 6.38 12.93
N TYR A 241 3.44 7.40 12.11
CA TYR A 241 4.20 8.57 12.54
C TYR A 241 3.44 9.90 12.38
N ASN A 242 2.12 9.86 12.15
CA ASN A 242 1.31 11.04 11.86
C ASN A 242 1.86 11.88 10.69
N TYR A 243 2.50 11.24 9.72
CA TYR A 243 3.33 11.87 8.69
C TYR A 243 2.65 11.83 7.30
N THR A 244 1.33 11.96 7.27
CA THR A 244 0.48 11.80 6.06
C THR A 244 0.88 12.70 4.91
N GLY A 245 1.19 13.96 5.21
CA GLY A 245 1.51 14.99 4.21
C GLY A 245 2.88 14.84 3.57
N ALA A 246 3.81 14.12 4.21
CA ALA A 246 5.15 13.90 3.68
C ALA A 246 5.20 12.93 2.50
N ARG A 247 4.14 12.15 2.30
CA ARG A 247 4.04 11.19 1.20
C ARG A 247 5.18 10.19 1.17
N MET A 248 5.51 9.59 2.30
CA MET A 248 6.61 8.64 2.42
C MET A 248 6.14 7.26 2.85
N SER A 249 6.49 6.25 2.06
CA SER A 249 6.22 4.84 2.29
C SER A 249 7.32 3.99 1.66
N PHE A 250 7.30 2.71 1.95
CA PHE A 250 8.29 1.75 1.45
C PHE A 250 7.59 0.52 0.88
N VAL A 251 8.22 -0.09 -0.13
CA VAL A 251 7.95 -1.45 -0.59
C VAL A 251 9.12 -2.31 -0.17
N VAL A 252 8.82 -3.41 0.54
CA VAL A 252 9.83 -4.30 1.09
C VAL A 252 9.47 -5.74 0.77
N GLY A 253 10.43 -6.57 0.37
CA GLY A 253 10.20 -8.00 0.17
C GLY A 253 10.92 -8.61 -1.03
N ASN A 254 10.19 -9.27 -1.92
CA ASN A 254 10.78 -10.01 -3.04
C ASN A 254 11.61 -9.12 -3.96
N GLN A 255 12.93 -9.37 -4.03
CA GLN A 255 13.86 -8.56 -4.81
C GLN A 255 13.47 -8.47 -6.28
N ALA A 256 13.05 -9.57 -6.91
CA ALA A 256 12.74 -9.58 -8.34
C ALA A 256 11.53 -8.67 -8.66
N VAL A 257 10.53 -8.63 -7.77
CA VAL A 257 9.40 -7.71 -7.89
C VAL A 257 9.86 -6.26 -7.73
N ILE A 258 10.69 -5.98 -6.73
CA ILE A 258 11.23 -4.64 -6.47
C ILE A 258 12.09 -4.14 -7.63
N ASP A 259 12.96 -4.98 -8.19
CA ASP A 259 13.80 -4.61 -9.33
C ASP A 259 12.95 -4.24 -10.56
N LYS A 260 11.88 -4.98 -10.84
CA LYS A 260 10.95 -4.65 -11.93
C LYS A 260 10.18 -3.37 -11.64
N PHE A 261 9.80 -3.15 -10.39
CA PHE A 261 9.12 -1.93 -10.01
C PHE A 261 10.05 -0.71 -10.09
N LYS A 262 11.33 -0.83 -9.68
CA LYS A 262 12.35 0.22 -9.88
C LYS A 262 12.48 0.59 -11.36
N ASN A 263 12.43 -0.40 -12.27
CA ASN A 263 12.47 -0.13 -13.72
C ASN A 263 11.27 0.70 -14.19
N VAL A 264 10.05 0.39 -13.72
CA VAL A 264 8.85 1.19 -14.03
C VAL A 264 8.99 2.61 -13.47
N ARG A 265 9.38 2.72 -12.18
CA ARG A 265 9.53 4.00 -11.50
C ARG A 265 10.56 4.91 -12.19
N SER A 266 11.65 4.37 -12.70
CA SER A 266 12.66 5.14 -13.43
C SER A 266 12.14 5.79 -14.72
N GLN A 267 10.98 5.37 -15.22
CA GLN A 267 10.31 5.98 -16.37
C GLN A 267 9.21 6.99 -15.97
N ILE A 268 8.88 7.06 -14.68
CA ILE A 268 7.82 7.94 -14.13
C ILE A 268 8.43 9.09 -13.34
N ASP A 269 9.35 8.78 -12.44
CA ASP A 269 10.06 9.74 -11.60
C ASP A 269 11.47 9.24 -11.25
N TYR A 270 12.27 10.11 -10.60
CA TYR A 270 13.65 9.79 -10.22
C TYR A 270 13.81 9.44 -8.73
N GLY A 271 12.74 9.37 -7.99
CA GLY A 271 12.76 9.09 -6.56
C GLY A 271 12.24 10.26 -5.71
N ILE A 272 12.17 10.02 -4.40
CA ILE A 272 11.65 10.99 -3.43
C ILE A 272 12.74 12.00 -3.03
N PHE A 273 12.33 13.11 -2.38
CA PHE A 273 13.26 14.08 -1.80
C PHE A 273 14.11 13.41 -0.72
N LEU A 274 15.45 13.62 -0.79
CA LEU A 274 16.44 12.99 0.08
C LEU A 274 16.50 13.63 1.46
#